data_b990a793dc021611eee3a0a4cef3cddf
#
_entry.id   b990a793dc021611eee3a0a4cef3cddf
#
_cell.length_a   1.000
_cell.length_b   1.000
_cell.length_c   1.000
_cell.angle_alpha   90.00
_cell.angle_beta   90.00
_cell.angle_gamma   90.00
#
_symmetry.space_group_name_H-M   'P 1'
#
loop_
_entity.id
_entity.type
_entity.pdbx_description
1 polymer ?
#
loop_
_entity_poly.entity_id
_entity_poly.type
_entity_poly.pdbx_seq_one_letter_code
_entity_poly.pdbx_strand_id
1 'polypeptide(L)'
;YLMGRELEVDGVFDGEDILIPGIMEHVERSGIHSGDSISVYPPLHISEEHKKTILEDTKNMARELGVVGLINAQYILYNDEIYVIEVNPRSSRTIPYISKVTGVPIVEVATRVILGEKLKDMEFGTGLYPEASYYAVKMPVFSFEKLTDVDIAMGPEMKSTGECLGIAKTYPQALLKAFKGANMKVPKKGGRI
;
A
#
# COMPACT_ATOMS: atom_id res chain seq x y z
N TYR A 1 -11.21 -18.11 -6.14
CA TYR A 1 -9.88 -17.49 -6.22
C TYR A 1 -9.80 -16.63 -7.48
N LEU A 2 -9.62 -15.32 -7.33
CA LEU A 2 -9.45 -14.38 -8.42
C LEU A 2 -7.97 -14.14 -8.65
N MET A 3 -7.47 -14.42 -9.86
CA MET A 3 -6.09 -14.15 -10.25
C MET A 3 -5.98 -12.73 -10.83
N GLY A 4 -6.19 -11.73 -9.97
CA GLY A 4 -6.12 -10.32 -10.33
C GLY A 4 -4.90 -9.62 -9.73
N ARG A 5 -4.87 -8.30 -9.87
CA ARG A 5 -3.88 -7.42 -9.24
C ARG A 5 -4.40 -6.97 -7.89
N GLU A 6 -3.62 -7.17 -6.87
CA GLU A 6 -3.98 -6.66 -5.55
C GLU A 6 -3.60 -5.19 -5.43
N LEU A 7 -4.48 -4.45 -4.76
CA LEU A 7 -4.33 -3.04 -4.47
C LEU A 7 -4.58 -2.83 -2.97
N GLU A 8 -3.88 -1.90 -2.39
CA GLU A 8 -4.02 -1.57 -0.96
C GLU A 8 -4.10 -0.07 -0.76
N VAL A 9 -4.97 0.36 0.14
CA VAL A 9 -5.08 1.74 0.58
C VAL A 9 -5.07 1.83 2.09
N ASP A 10 -4.41 2.86 2.59
CA ASP A 10 -4.54 3.35 3.95
C ASP A 10 -5.21 4.72 3.89
N GLY A 11 -6.20 4.94 4.73
CA GLY A 11 -6.93 6.20 4.77
C GLY A 11 -7.22 6.65 6.20
N VAL A 12 -7.66 7.89 6.30
CA VAL A 12 -8.20 8.47 7.53
C VAL A 12 -9.62 8.91 7.24
N PHE A 13 -10.58 8.52 8.07
CA PHE A 13 -11.98 8.90 7.97
C PHE A 13 -12.41 9.66 9.24
N ASP A 14 -13.07 10.82 9.06
CA ASP A 14 -13.46 11.70 10.18
C ASP A 14 -14.94 11.61 10.56
N GLY A 15 -15.64 10.58 10.05
CA GLY A 15 -17.07 10.38 10.19
C GLY A 15 -17.90 11.00 9.05
N GLU A 16 -17.31 11.86 8.24
CA GLU A 16 -17.96 12.53 7.10
C GLU A 16 -17.15 12.35 5.81
N ASP A 17 -15.86 12.67 5.89
CA ASP A 17 -14.93 12.64 4.76
C ASP A 17 -13.77 11.68 4.99
N ILE A 18 -13.15 11.27 3.89
CA ILE A 18 -11.97 10.42 3.89
C ILE A 18 -10.79 11.13 3.22
N LEU A 19 -9.59 10.87 3.73
CA LEU A 19 -8.33 11.18 3.05
C LEU A 19 -7.60 9.86 2.76
N ILE A 20 -7.31 9.58 1.50
CA ILE A 20 -6.46 8.47 1.05
C ILE A 20 -5.19 9.08 0.47
N PRO A 21 -4.03 8.96 1.13
CA PRO A 21 -2.77 9.53 0.65
C PRO A 21 -2.26 8.93 -0.65
N GLY A 22 -2.62 7.69 -0.94
CA GLY A 22 -2.27 7.04 -2.20
C GLY A 22 -2.74 5.59 -2.25
N ILE A 23 -2.81 5.08 -3.47
CA ILE A 23 -3.15 3.68 -3.75
C ILE A 23 -1.84 2.95 -4.08
N MET A 24 -1.61 1.81 -3.46
CA MET A 24 -0.47 0.94 -3.72
C MET A 24 -0.91 -0.26 -4.56
N GLU A 25 -0.08 -0.65 -5.53
CA GLU A 25 -0.30 -1.85 -6.34
C GLU A 25 0.73 -2.92 -5.96
N HIS A 26 0.29 -4.16 -5.73
CA HIS A 26 1.18 -5.28 -5.49
C HIS A 26 1.70 -5.86 -6.81
N VAL A 27 2.98 -6.20 -6.81
CA VAL A 27 3.66 -6.75 -8.00
C VAL A 27 3.43 -8.25 -8.13
N GLU A 28 3.35 -8.95 -7.00
CA GLU A 28 3.12 -10.38 -6.94
C GLU A 28 1.66 -10.73 -7.30
N ARG A 29 1.45 -12.01 -7.55
CA ARG A 29 0.10 -12.56 -7.74
C ARG A 29 -0.73 -12.41 -6.47
N SER A 30 -2.04 -12.40 -6.62
CA SER A 30 -2.98 -12.41 -5.49
C SER A 30 -2.81 -13.64 -4.57
N GLY A 31 -3.14 -13.46 -3.29
CA GLY A 31 -3.05 -14.48 -2.26
C GLY A 31 -1.71 -14.53 -1.52
N ILE A 32 -0.86 -13.53 -1.71
CA ILE A 32 0.36 -13.33 -0.91
C ILE A 32 0.07 -12.23 0.11
N HIS A 33 0.49 -12.44 1.36
CA HIS A 33 0.30 -11.45 2.42
C HIS A 33 0.91 -10.08 2.03
N SER A 34 0.18 -8.99 2.24
CA SER A 34 0.60 -7.64 1.83
C SER A 34 1.97 -7.22 2.39
N GLY A 35 2.32 -7.69 3.60
CA GLY A 35 3.65 -7.48 4.19
C GLY A 35 4.78 -8.12 3.41
N ASP A 36 4.51 -9.22 2.71
CA ASP A 36 5.48 -9.98 1.91
C ASP A 36 5.51 -9.58 0.44
N SER A 37 4.56 -8.76 0.01
CA SER A 37 4.46 -8.29 -1.37
C SER A 37 5.31 -7.06 -1.61
N ILE A 38 5.87 -6.98 -2.82
CA ILE A 38 6.46 -5.76 -3.36
C ILE A 38 5.29 -4.83 -3.72
N SER A 39 5.28 -3.62 -3.15
CA SER A 39 4.25 -2.65 -3.45
C SER A 39 4.83 -1.46 -4.19
N VAL A 40 4.14 -0.98 -5.21
CA VAL A 40 4.53 0.19 -6.01
C VAL A 40 3.53 1.32 -5.83
N TYR A 41 4.04 2.54 -5.74
CA TYR A 41 3.30 3.79 -5.73
C TYR A 41 3.97 4.81 -6.67
N PRO A 42 3.23 5.58 -7.48
CA PRO A 42 1.82 5.39 -7.81
C PRO A 42 1.56 4.04 -8.48
N PRO A 43 0.30 3.56 -8.48
CA PRO A 43 -0.06 2.30 -9.13
C PRO A 43 0.17 2.38 -10.65
N LEU A 44 0.50 1.24 -11.28
CA LEU A 44 0.91 1.18 -12.68
C LEU A 44 -0.24 0.84 -13.64
N HIS A 45 -1.27 0.14 -13.15
CA HIS A 45 -2.25 -0.54 -14.03
C HIS A 45 -3.70 -0.27 -13.66
N ILE A 46 -3.98 0.85 -12.96
CA ILE A 46 -5.35 1.25 -12.64
C ILE A 46 -5.73 2.54 -13.36
N SER A 47 -7.00 2.63 -13.76
CA SER A 47 -7.57 3.82 -14.39
C SER A 47 -8.04 4.85 -13.35
N GLU A 48 -8.34 6.06 -13.79
CA GLU A 48 -8.97 7.07 -12.93
C GLU A 48 -10.36 6.64 -12.44
N GLU A 49 -11.06 5.80 -13.21
CA GLU A 49 -12.34 5.23 -12.81
C GLU A 49 -12.16 4.21 -11.66
N HIS A 50 -11.16 3.33 -11.77
CA HIS A 50 -10.81 2.43 -10.67
C HIS A 50 -10.43 3.20 -9.39
N LYS A 51 -9.67 4.29 -9.51
CA LYS A 51 -9.31 5.14 -8.36
C LYS A 51 -10.54 5.73 -7.68
N LYS A 52 -11.52 6.20 -8.47
CA LYS A 52 -12.80 6.72 -7.96
C LYS A 52 -13.59 5.63 -7.23
N THR A 53 -13.71 4.45 -7.83
CA THR A 53 -14.37 3.31 -7.22
C THR A 53 -13.74 2.96 -5.87
N ILE A 54 -12.42 2.82 -5.82
CA ILE A 54 -11.68 2.52 -4.58
C ILE A 54 -11.92 3.60 -3.51
N LEU A 55 -11.91 4.89 -3.90
CA LEU A 55 -12.16 6.00 -2.99
C LEU A 55 -13.57 5.92 -2.38
N GLU A 56 -14.59 5.76 -3.24
CA GLU A 56 -15.99 5.70 -2.83
C GLU A 56 -16.28 4.45 -1.97
N ASP A 57 -15.78 3.29 -2.38
CA ASP A 57 -15.96 2.05 -1.64
C ASP A 57 -15.29 2.12 -0.26
N THR A 58 -14.05 2.64 -0.19
CA THR A 58 -13.37 2.81 1.09
C THR A 58 -14.13 3.78 2.00
N LYS A 59 -14.63 4.90 1.46
CA LYS A 59 -15.41 5.88 2.20
C LYS A 59 -16.73 5.27 2.72
N ASN A 60 -17.41 4.51 1.88
CA ASN A 60 -18.68 3.86 2.25
C ASN A 60 -18.45 2.79 3.33
N MET A 61 -17.43 1.95 3.18
CA MET A 61 -17.08 0.96 4.20
C MET A 61 -16.71 1.62 5.53
N ALA A 62 -15.93 2.70 5.50
CA ALA A 62 -15.56 3.45 6.71
C ALA A 62 -16.80 3.99 7.43
N ARG A 63 -17.78 4.53 6.67
CA ARG A 63 -19.04 5.05 7.20
C ARG A 63 -19.87 3.94 7.83
N GLU A 64 -20.10 2.83 7.11
CA GLU A 64 -20.93 1.72 7.60
C GLU A 64 -20.33 1.03 8.83
N LEU A 65 -19.00 0.99 8.92
CA LEU A 65 -18.30 0.44 10.09
C LEU A 65 -18.19 1.44 11.24
N GLY A 66 -18.64 2.69 11.06
CA GLY A 66 -18.53 3.73 12.09
C GLY A 66 -17.09 4.11 12.45
N VAL A 67 -16.17 4.01 11.49
CA VAL A 67 -14.75 4.32 11.72
C VAL A 67 -14.59 5.81 11.99
N VAL A 68 -13.76 6.17 12.97
CA VAL A 68 -13.17 7.51 13.13
C VAL A 68 -11.68 7.31 13.35
N GLY A 69 -10.87 7.74 12.40
CA GLY A 69 -9.43 7.52 12.38
C GLY A 69 -9.00 6.63 11.21
N LEU A 70 -8.10 5.67 11.48
CA LEU A 70 -7.45 4.86 10.45
C LEU A 70 -8.33 3.75 9.91
N ILE A 71 -8.26 3.57 8.59
CA ILE A 71 -8.84 2.45 7.87
C ILE A 71 -7.84 1.95 6.82
N ASN A 72 -7.70 0.63 6.71
CA ASN A 72 -6.97 -0.04 5.65
C ASN A 72 -7.94 -0.91 4.86
N ALA A 73 -7.86 -0.88 3.55
CA ALA A 73 -8.67 -1.73 2.68
C ALA A 73 -7.80 -2.36 1.60
N GLN A 74 -8.06 -3.62 1.30
CA GLN A 74 -7.40 -4.39 0.26
C GLN A 74 -8.40 -4.79 -0.82
N TYR A 75 -7.97 -4.63 -2.05
CA TYR A 75 -8.79 -4.84 -3.25
C TYR A 75 -8.07 -5.75 -4.24
N ILE A 76 -8.84 -6.30 -5.15
CA ILE A 76 -8.32 -6.99 -6.33
C ILE A 76 -8.98 -6.43 -7.57
N LEU A 77 -8.16 -6.00 -8.53
CA LEU A 77 -8.61 -5.66 -9.88
C LEU A 77 -8.60 -6.93 -10.73
N TYR A 78 -9.77 -7.36 -11.17
CA TYR A 78 -9.94 -8.54 -12.02
C TYR A 78 -11.00 -8.28 -13.09
N ASN A 79 -10.67 -8.53 -14.36
CA ASN A 79 -11.54 -8.26 -15.52
C ASN A 79 -12.12 -6.84 -15.53
N ASP A 80 -11.29 -5.85 -15.26
CA ASP A 80 -11.65 -4.43 -15.21
C ASP A 80 -12.66 -4.04 -14.11
N GLU A 81 -12.86 -4.92 -13.13
CA GLU A 81 -13.73 -4.69 -11.97
C GLU A 81 -12.92 -4.72 -10.66
N ILE A 82 -13.32 -3.90 -9.71
CA ILE A 82 -12.73 -3.82 -8.36
C ILE A 82 -13.54 -4.69 -7.39
N TYR A 83 -12.86 -5.58 -6.72
CA TYR A 83 -13.41 -6.44 -5.66
C TYR A 83 -12.73 -6.15 -4.34
N VAL A 84 -13.49 -6.10 -3.25
CA VAL A 84 -12.95 -5.96 -1.89
C VAL A 84 -12.46 -7.33 -1.41
N ILE A 85 -11.23 -7.40 -0.90
CA ILE A 85 -10.69 -8.59 -0.24
C ILE A 85 -10.98 -8.51 1.25
N GLU A 86 -10.54 -7.41 1.88
CA GLU A 86 -10.77 -7.15 3.30
C GLU A 86 -10.72 -5.66 3.63
N VAL A 87 -11.33 -5.32 4.76
CA VAL A 87 -11.23 -3.99 5.37
C VAL A 87 -10.85 -4.13 6.83
N ASN A 88 -9.92 -3.30 7.24
CA ASN A 88 -9.36 -3.29 8.59
C ASN A 88 -9.53 -1.89 9.21
N PRO A 89 -10.43 -1.68 10.19
CA PRO A 89 -10.61 -0.40 10.88
C PRO A 89 -9.48 -0.18 11.92
N ARG A 90 -8.27 -0.15 11.46
CA ARG A 90 -7.04 -0.03 12.25
C ARG A 90 -5.87 0.42 11.39
N SER A 91 -4.74 0.73 12.04
CA SER A 91 -3.44 0.92 11.38
C SER A 91 -2.99 -0.32 10.61
N SER A 92 -2.29 -0.09 9.51
CA SER A 92 -1.60 -1.12 8.72
C SER A 92 -0.08 -0.98 8.82
N ARG A 93 0.63 -1.97 8.27
CA ARG A 93 2.11 -1.93 8.17
C ARG A 93 2.60 -1.02 7.05
N THR A 94 1.75 -0.71 6.07
CA THR A 94 2.09 0.16 4.94
C THR A 94 2.03 1.65 5.28
N ILE A 95 1.47 2.04 6.43
CA ILE A 95 1.38 3.45 6.86
C ILE A 95 2.73 4.16 6.91
N PRO A 96 3.82 3.61 7.49
CA PRO A 96 5.11 4.29 7.47
C PRO A 96 5.65 4.51 6.05
N TYR A 97 5.41 3.54 5.16
CA TYR A 97 5.79 3.63 3.76
C TYR A 97 5.01 4.74 3.05
N ILE A 98 3.69 4.68 3.04
CA ILE A 98 2.87 5.63 2.28
C ILE A 98 2.96 7.06 2.86
N SER A 99 3.09 7.21 4.18
CA SER A 99 3.34 8.51 4.81
C SER A 99 4.64 9.13 4.32
N LYS A 100 5.72 8.36 4.29
CA LYS A 100 7.03 8.83 3.84
C LYS A 100 7.02 9.18 2.35
N VAL A 101 6.33 8.41 1.54
CA VAL A 101 6.30 8.57 0.09
C VAL A 101 5.42 9.75 -0.33
N THR A 102 4.29 9.97 0.31
CA THR A 102 3.36 11.05 -0.04
C THR A 102 3.63 12.35 0.70
N GLY A 103 4.38 12.29 1.81
CA GLY A 103 4.60 13.42 2.71
C GLY A 103 3.40 13.71 3.63
N VAL A 104 2.33 12.89 3.56
CA VAL A 104 1.17 13.01 4.45
C VAL A 104 1.45 12.26 5.76
N PRO A 105 1.52 12.94 6.92
CA PRO A 105 1.77 12.31 8.21
C PRO A 105 0.51 11.63 8.75
N ILE A 106 0.15 10.47 8.17
CA ILE A 106 -1.15 9.80 8.35
C ILE A 106 -1.49 9.57 9.83
N VAL A 107 -0.50 9.18 10.64
CA VAL A 107 -0.70 8.92 12.08
C VAL A 107 -1.08 10.21 12.82
N GLU A 108 -0.42 11.33 12.50
CA GLU A 108 -0.75 12.63 13.07
C GLU A 108 -2.15 13.07 12.65
N VAL A 109 -2.47 13.00 11.35
CA VAL A 109 -3.80 13.33 10.82
C VAL A 109 -4.88 12.49 11.50
N ALA A 110 -4.67 11.17 11.61
CA ALA A 110 -5.63 10.28 12.28
C ALA A 110 -5.79 10.62 13.76
N THR A 111 -4.71 10.99 14.45
CA THR A 111 -4.76 11.38 15.86
C THR A 111 -5.60 12.66 16.03
N ARG A 112 -5.40 13.67 15.20
CA ARG A 112 -6.19 14.91 15.20
C ARG A 112 -7.67 14.64 14.91
N VAL A 113 -7.96 13.75 13.94
CA VAL A 113 -9.33 13.31 13.64
C VAL A 113 -9.99 12.62 14.85
N ILE A 114 -9.28 11.71 15.51
CA ILE A 114 -9.79 11.04 16.72
C ILE A 114 -10.06 12.04 17.86
N LEU A 115 -9.29 13.12 17.92
CA LEU A 115 -9.51 14.22 18.88
C LEU A 115 -10.60 15.20 18.47
N GLY A 116 -11.26 14.98 17.32
CA GLY A 116 -12.45 15.72 16.89
C GLY A 116 -12.21 16.76 15.80
N GLU A 117 -10.98 16.89 15.27
CA GLU A 117 -10.75 17.76 14.11
C GLU A 117 -11.32 17.15 12.83
N LYS A 118 -11.73 18.00 11.88
CA LYS A 118 -12.25 17.54 10.58
C LYS A 118 -11.20 17.65 9.49
N LEU A 119 -11.16 16.66 8.59
CA LEU A 119 -10.21 16.62 7.48
C LEU A 119 -10.30 17.86 6.58
N LYS A 120 -11.49 18.38 6.34
CA LYS A 120 -11.73 19.60 5.54
C LYS A 120 -11.05 20.85 6.10
N ASP A 121 -10.72 20.86 7.40
CA ASP A 121 -10.09 21.97 8.11
C ASP A 121 -8.57 21.79 8.19
N MET A 122 -8.04 20.66 7.66
CA MET A 122 -6.62 20.33 7.62
C MET A 122 -5.99 20.65 6.27
N GLU A 123 -4.66 20.81 6.27
CA GLU A 123 -3.88 21.16 5.08
C GLU A 123 -3.84 20.09 3.98
N PHE A 124 -4.15 18.82 4.31
CA PHE A 124 -4.11 17.71 3.35
C PHE A 124 -5.41 17.50 2.58
N GLY A 125 -6.49 18.17 3.00
CA GLY A 125 -7.81 18.09 2.34
C GLY A 125 -8.48 16.72 2.50
N THR A 126 -9.38 16.43 1.57
CA THR A 126 -10.20 15.20 1.54
C THR A 126 -10.10 14.51 0.19
N GLY A 127 -10.49 13.25 0.13
CA GLY A 127 -10.45 12.45 -1.09
C GLY A 127 -9.09 11.78 -1.33
N LEU A 128 -8.78 11.54 -2.59
CA LEU A 128 -7.48 10.99 -2.98
C LEU A 128 -6.45 12.13 -3.09
N TYR A 129 -5.36 12.01 -2.32
CA TYR A 129 -4.28 12.98 -2.34
C TYR A 129 -3.53 12.95 -3.68
N PRO A 130 -3.01 14.08 -4.17
CA PRO A 130 -2.29 14.12 -5.44
C PRO A 130 -1.10 13.16 -5.50
N GLU A 131 -0.97 12.44 -6.60
CA GLU A 131 0.11 11.49 -6.80
C GLU A 131 1.47 12.19 -6.95
N ALA A 132 2.50 11.55 -6.40
CA ALA A 132 3.87 12.01 -6.57
C ALA A 132 4.35 11.89 -8.03
N SER A 133 5.27 12.76 -8.44
CA SER A 133 5.91 12.72 -9.77
C SER A 133 7.07 11.73 -9.87
N TYR A 134 7.16 10.79 -8.95
CA TYR A 134 8.18 9.74 -8.87
C TYR A 134 7.56 8.43 -8.46
N TYR A 135 8.28 7.35 -8.66
CA TYR A 135 7.90 6.01 -8.22
C TYR A 135 8.58 5.64 -6.92
N ALA A 136 7.84 5.00 -6.05
CA ALA A 136 8.34 4.40 -4.83
C ALA A 136 7.98 2.93 -4.80
N VAL A 137 8.93 2.09 -4.41
CA VAL A 137 8.77 0.63 -4.32
C VAL A 137 9.12 0.20 -2.91
N LYS A 138 8.15 -0.38 -2.22
CA LYS A 138 8.37 -1.12 -0.98
C LYS A 138 8.83 -2.53 -1.33
N MET A 139 9.93 -2.97 -0.75
CA MET A 139 10.48 -4.31 -0.90
C MET A 139 10.52 -5.00 0.45
N PRO A 140 9.89 -6.17 0.63
CA PRO A 140 9.99 -6.93 1.86
C PRO A 140 11.42 -7.45 2.05
N VAL A 141 11.82 -7.59 3.31
CA VAL A 141 13.10 -8.19 3.70
C VAL A 141 12.81 -9.44 4.52
N PHE A 142 13.43 -10.54 4.12
CA PHE A 142 13.28 -11.85 4.77
C PHE A 142 14.57 -12.24 5.50
N SER A 143 14.45 -12.83 6.67
CA SER A 143 15.58 -13.31 7.48
C SER A 143 15.64 -14.84 7.49
N PHE A 144 15.44 -15.49 6.33
CA PHE A 144 15.44 -16.95 6.23
C PHE A 144 16.78 -17.59 6.67
N GLU A 145 17.89 -16.87 6.54
CA GLU A 145 19.19 -17.34 7.05
C GLU A 145 19.20 -17.56 8.58
N LYS A 146 18.27 -16.88 9.31
CA LYS A 146 18.12 -17.00 10.76
C LYS A 146 16.97 -17.91 11.18
N LEU A 147 16.11 -18.27 10.25
CA LEU A 147 14.89 -19.05 10.47
C LEU A 147 14.96 -20.34 9.63
N THR A 148 15.74 -21.30 10.11
CA THR A 148 16.11 -22.53 9.36
C THR A 148 14.94 -23.48 9.11
N ASP A 149 13.86 -23.40 9.89
CA ASP A 149 12.74 -24.33 9.83
C ASP A 149 11.46 -23.71 9.22
N VAL A 150 11.59 -22.57 8.52
CA VAL A 150 10.44 -21.88 7.91
C VAL A 150 10.35 -22.24 6.43
N ASP A 151 9.16 -22.65 6.00
CA ASP A 151 8.82 -22.75 4.57
C ASP A 151 8.98 -21.39 3.88
N ILE A 152 9.85 -21.32 2.88
CA ILE A 152 10.16 -20.10 2.12
C ILE A 152 9.09 -19.73 1.08
N ALA A 153 8.11 -20.62 0.84
CA ALA A 153 7.03 -20.34 -0.10
C ALA A 153 6.15 -19.21 0.42
N MET A 154 5.95 -18.17 -0.39
CA MET A 154 5.07 -17.05 -0.05
C MET A 154 3.59 -17.48 -0.16
N GLY A 155 2.79 -17.01 0.78
CA GLY A 155 1.37 -17.32 0.90
C GLY A 155 0.63 -16.31 1.76
N PRO A 156 -0.52 -16.69 2.33
CA PRO A 156 -1.36 -15.77 3.11
C PRO A 156 -0.76 -15.41 4.48
N GLU A 157 0.26 -16.13 4.94
CA GLU A 157 0.95 -15.84 6.20
C GLU A 157 2.17 -14.97 5.96
N MET A 158 2.34 -13.94 6.81
CA MET A 158 3.47 -13.04 6.73
C MET A 158 4.77 -13.68 7.22
N LYS A 159 5.82 -13.62 6.42
CA LYS A 159 7.16 -14.17 6.69
C LYS A 159 8.27 -13.12 6.67
N SER A 160 8.02 -11.94 6.13
CA SER A 160 8.97 -10.84 6.11
C SER A 160 9.24 -10.31 7.52
N THR A 161 10.49 -9.90 7.77
CA THR A 161 10.96 -9.38 9.05
C THR A 161 11.27 -7.89 9.01
N GLY A 162 11.21 -7.28 7.83
CA GLY A 162 11.45 -5.88 7.59
C GLY A 162 11.07 -5.48 6.18
N GLU A 163 11.33 -4.24 5.87
CA GLU A 163 11.08 -3.68 4.54
C GLU A 163 12.11 -2.60 4.20
N CYS A 164 12.31 -2.36 2.92
CA CYS A 164 13.09 -1.23 2.44
C CYS A 164 12.35 -0.47 1.33
N LEU A 165 12.78 0.75 1.07
CA LEU A 165 12.15 1.67 0.15
C LEU A 165 13.13 2.08 -0.95
N GLY A 166 12.71 1.89 -2.20
CA GLY A 166 13.39 2.44 -3.38
C GLY A 166 12.58 3.58 -3.99
N ILE A 167 13.20 4.75 -4.18
CA ILE A 167 12.55 5.91 -4.81
C ILE A 167 13.36 6.34 -6.03
N ALA A 168 12.69 6.57 -7.18
CA ALA A 168 13.30 7.10 -8.39
C ALA A 168 12.26 7.74 -9.33
N LYS A 169 12.74 8.44 -10.37
CA LYS A 169 11.88 9.04 -11.40
C LYS A 169 11.16 8.03 -12.27
N THR A 170 11.66 6.80 -12.37
CA THR A 170 11.04 5.72 -13.14
C THR A 170 10.89 4.47 -12.29
N TYR A 171 9.84 3.68 -12.56
CA TYR A 171 9.58 2.43 -11.85
C TYR A 171 10.76 1.44 -11.88
N PRO A 172 11.40 1.15 -13.04
CA PRO A 172 12.55 0.23 -13.04
C PRO A 172 13.72 0.68 -12.17
N GLN A 173 13.97 1.99 -12.10
CA GLN A 173 15.02 2.54 -11.24
C GLN A 173 14.65 2.44 -9.75
N ALA A 174 13.38 2.71 -9.39
CA ALA A 174 12.89 2.55 -8.03
C ALA A 174 12.97 1.09 -7.59
N LEU A 175 12.52 0.16 -8.43
CA LEU A 175 12.59 -1.28 -8.20
C LEU A 175 14.04 -1.76 -8.01
N LEU A 176 14.97 -1.33 -8.87
CA LEU A 176 16.39 -1.67 -8.72
C LEU A 176 16.99 -1.17 -7.40
N LYS A 177 16.61 0.03 -6.96
CA LYS A 177 17.03 0.57 -5.66
C LYS A 177 16.46 -0.27 -4.51
N ALA A 178 15.20 -0.67 -4.61
CA ALA A 178 14.54 -1.51 -3.62
C ALA A 178 15.22 -2.89 -3.49
N PHE A 179 15.53 -3.55 -4.61
CA PHE A 179 16.30 -4.79 -4.62
C PHE A 179 17.64 -4.64 -3.92
N LYS A 180 18.39 -3.56 -4.24
CA LYS A 180 19.69 -3.28 -3.61
C LYS A 180 19.53 -3.01 -2.10
N GLY A 181 18.51 -2.27 -1.71
CA GLY A 181 18.20 -1.97 -0.30
C GLY A 181 17.85 -3.21 0.51
N ALA A 182 17.17 -4.17 -0.11
CA ALA A 182 16.87 -5.49 0.48
C ALA A 182 18.05 -6.46 0.44
N ASN A 183 19.24 -6.01 0.01
CA ASN A 183 20.44 -6.85 -0.18
C ASN A 183 20.23 -8.02 -1.15
N MET A 184 19.30 -7.91 -2.06
CA MET A 184 19.04 -8.90 -3.10
C MET A 184 20.02 -8.73 -4.26
N LYS A 185 20.63 -9.84 -4.70
CA LYS A 185 21.56 -9.83 -5.83
C LYS A 185 20.78 -9.70 -7.13
N VAL A 186 21.02 -8.62 -7.86
CA VAL A 186 20.47 -8.45 -9.21
C VAL A 186 21.52 -8.89 -10.23
N PRO A 187 21.19 -9.84 -11.14
CA PRO A 187 22.13 -10.29 -12.18
C PRO A 187 22.62 -9.11 -13.01
N LYS A 188 23.91 -9.05 -13.29
CA LYS A 188 24.47 -8.09 -14.25
C LYS A 188 24.20 -8.58 -15.67
N LYS A 189 24.17 -7.65 -16.64
CA LYS A 189 24.07 -7.97 -18.07
C LYS A 189 25.17 -8.98 -18.44
N GLY A 190 24.79 -10.15 -18.96
CA GLY A 190 25.71 -11.25 -19.29
C GLY A 190 26.04 -12.19 -18.13
N GLY A 191 25.48 -11.99 -16.95
CA GLY A 191 25.56 -12.94 -15.84
C GLY A 191 24.74 -14.21 -16.13
N ARG A 192 25.22 -15.37 -15.66
CA ARG A 192 24.42 -16.62 -15.61
C ARG A 192 23.61 -16.63 -14.32
N ILE A 193 22.36 -17.06 -14.43
CA ILE A 193 21.47 -17.38 -13.31
C ILE A 193 21.76 -18.79 -12.85
#